data_46f185b96f72f340946ac2d108d1cbb5
#
_entry.id   46f185b96f72f340946ac2d108d1cbb5
#
_cell.length_a   1.000
_cell.length_b   1.000
_cell.length_c   1.000
_cell.angle_alpha   90.00
_cell.angle_beta   90.00
_cell.angle_gamma   90.00
#
_symmetry.space_group_name_H-M   'P 1'
#
loop_
_entity.id
_entity.type
_entity.pdbx_description
1 polymer ?
#
loop_
_entity_poly.entity_id
_entity_poly.type
_entity_poly.pdbx_seq_one_letter_code
_entity_poly.pdbx_strand_id
1 'polypeptide(L)'
;MPGALPPTPKSLHEALNNTRPLNWGDKVGSADEIARKYGPDATQQSLSMLGRVVAVEPAVTDQFLDSLPPSASPYQLSRRVKSPESLARKIADWEQVNDRQAIDDLLRYTVLTGQSDEVVAAARRTVDSLNDRGWRVRYAMHSYTEGSRYKGLHANLSVPGSPRVEVQFHSVASAKVKELTTPWYEIERSATATAVERSEARQRCCEASATLEPPRGIDELTRLGGKRVKVNNYIEYRMPAGQPPLSSAPQAPPHPTRIERNGGIAR
;
A
#
# COMPACT_ATOMS: atom_id res chain seq x y z
N MET A 1 19.89 -25.46 -24.17
CA MET A 1 20.21 -24.04 -23.94
C MET A 1 20.77 -23.93 -22.53
N PRO A 2 22.02 -23.47 -22.28
CA PRO A 2 22.46 -23.19 -20.95
C PRO A 2 21.51 -22.13 -20.38
N GLY A 3 20.91 -22.41 -19.22
CA GLY A 3 19.95 -21.52 -18.60
C GLY A 3 20.60 -20.17 -18.34
N ALA A 4 19.96 -19.09 -18.77
CA ALA A 4 20.39 -17.74 -18.45
C ALA A 4 20.54 -17.63 -16.91
N LEU A 5 21.65 -17.10 -16.44
CA LEU A 5 21.86 -16.83 -15.02
C LEU A 5 20.67 -16.01 -14.47
N PRO A 6 20.19 -16.34 -13.29
CA PRO A 6 19.10 -15.56 -12.69
C PRO A 6 19.52 -14.09 -12.60
N PRO A 7 18.58 -13.15 -12.86
CA PRO A 7 18.92 -11.72 -12.83
C PRO A 7 19.35 -11.32 -11.41
N THR A 8 20.30 -10.40 -11.32
CA THR A 8 20.72 -9.80 -10.06
C THR A 8 19.90 -8.55 -9.74
N PRO A 9 19.75 -8.12 -8.47
CA PRO A 9 19.11 -6.86 -8.14
C PRO A 9 19.66 -5.66 -8.91
N LYS A 10 21.00 -5.62 -9.09
CA LYS A 10 21.68 -4.56 -9.83
C LYS A 10 21.31 -4.57 -11.32
N SER A 11 21.37 -5.75 -11.97
CA SER A 11 21.02 -5.85 -13.41
C SER A 11 19.56 -5.52 -13.67
N LEU A 12 18.64 -5.90 -12.77
CA LEU A 12 17.22 -5.53 -12.83
C LEU A 12 17.04 -4.03 -12.70
N HIS A 13 17.73 -3.40 -11.73
CA HIS A 13 17.69 -1.95 -11.55
C HIS A 13 18.16 -1.21 -12.79
N GLU A 14 19.32 -1.59 -13.34
CA GLU A 14 19.88 -1.00 -14.56
C GLU A 14 18.93 -1.13 -15.74
N ALA A 15 18.37 -2.33 -15.98
CA ALA A 15 17.45 -2.58 -17.09
C ALA A 15 16.17 -1.72 -17.00
N LEU A 16 15.57 -1.62 -15.81
CA LEU A 16 14.36 -0.84 -15.58
C LEU A 16 14.62 0.67 -15.54
N ASN A 17 15.79 1.08 -15.05
CA ASN A 17 16.19 2.49 -14.96
C ASN A 17 16.56 3.07 -16.34
N ASN A 18 17.00 2.24 -17.28
CA ASN A 18 17.36 2.66 -18.65
C ASN A 18 16.15 3.21 -19.43
N THR A 19 14.94 2.71 -19.15
CA THR A 19 13.71 3.18 -19.80
C THR A 19 13.16 4.45 -19.14
N ARG A 20 13.12 4.46 -17.82
CA ARG A 20 12.67 5.61 -17.01
C ARG A 20 13.33 5.55 -15.63
N PRO A 21 13.64 6.70 -15.02
CA PRO A 21 14.24 6.72 -13.68
C PRO A 21 13.51 5.79 -12.71
N LEU A 22 14.28 4.95 -12.00
CA LEU A 22 13.79 4.00 -11.01
C LEU A 22 14.45 4.28 -9.66
N ASN A 23 13.64 4.30 -8.60
CA ASN A 23 14.12 4.52 -7.24
C ASN A 23 13.69 3.35 -6.33
N TRP A 24 14.66 2.52 -5.97
CA TRP A 24 14.52 1.46 -4.96
C TRP A 24 15.15 1.83 -3.61
N GLY A 25 15.49 3.11 -3.39
CA GLY A 25 16.21 3.63 -2.24
C GLY A 25 17.68 3.91 -2.57
N ASP A 26 18.43 4.36 -1.56
CA ASP A 26 19.81 4.81 -1.72
C ASP A 26 20.78 3.68 -2.08
N LYS A 27 20.46 2.45 -1.67
CA LYS A 27 21.26 1.26 -1.93
C LYS A 27 20.39 0.10 -2.40
N VAL A 28 20.72 -0.45 -3.56
CA VAL A 28 20.14 -1.73 -4.02
C VAL A 28 20.94 -2.87 -3.38
N GLY A 29 20.31 -3.62 -2.47
CA GLY A 29 20.93 -4.77 -1.80
C GLY A 29 21.33 -5.86 -2.80
N SER A 30 22.42 -6.59 -2.51
CA SER A 30 22.79 -7.77 -3.30
C SER A 30 21.82 -8.93 -3.05
N ALA A 31 21.81 -9.92 -3.95
CA ALA A 31 21.00 -11.13 -3.77
C ALA A 31 21.34 -11.85 -2.45
N ASP A 32 22.61 -11.91 -2.07
CA ASP A 32 23.05 -12.55 -0.81
C ASP A 32 22.59 -11.76 0.43
N GLU A 33 22.60 -10.42 0.38
CA GLU A 33 22.07 -9.60 1.47
C GLU A 33 20.57 -9.82 1.66
N ILE A 34 19.82 -9.91 0.57
CA ILE A 34 18.36 -10.18 0.60
C ILE A 34 18.09 -11.61 1.10
N ALA A 35 18.85 -12.60 0.61
CA ALA A 35 18.70 -14.00 1.00
C ALA A 35 18.99 -14.25 2.50
N ARG A 36 19.97 -13.55 3.06
CA ARG A 36 20.24 -13.61 4.50
C ARG A 36 19.08 -13.08 5.36
N LYS A 37 18.31 -12.11 4.84
CA LYS A 37 17.17 -11.52 5.57
C LYS A 37 15.87 -12.33 5.41
N TYR A 38 15.60 -12.82 4.20
CA TYR A 38 14.28 -13.34 3.83
C TYR A 38 14.31 -14.78 3.27
N GLY A 39 15.48 -15.41 3.24
CA GLY A 39 15.67 -16.75 2.71
C GLY A 39 16.00 -16.79 1.21
N PRO A 40 16.71 -17.85 0.77
CA PRO A 40 17.14 -18.00 -0.62
C PRO A 40 15.95 -18.18 -1.58
N ASP A 41 14.92 -18.94 -1.20
CA ASP A 41 13.77 -19.27 -2.06
C ASP A 41 12.92 -18.00 -2.34
N ALA A 42 12.58 -17.24 -1.31
CA ALA A 42 11.86 -15.98 -1.47
C ALA A 42 12.65 -14.96 -2.31
N THR A 43 13.98 -14.93 -2.15
CA THR A 43 14.86 -14.08 -2.95
C THR A 43 14.88 -14.50 -4.40
N GLN A 44 15.08 -15.78 -4.70
CA GLN A 44 15.10 -16.30 -6.06
C GLN A 44 13.74 -16.07 -6.75
N GLN A 45 12.64 -16.32 -6.05
CA GLN A 45 11.30 -16.08 -6.56
C GLN A 45 11.08 -14.58 -6.87
N SER A 46 11.50 -13.68 -5.98
CA SER A 46 11.45 -12.24 -6.18
C SER A 46 12.19 -11.81 -7.44
N LEU A 47 13.43 -12.23 -7.60
CA LEU A 47 14.27 -11.89 -8.77
C LEU A 47 13.67 -12.45 -10.07
N SER A 48 13.19 -13.69 -10.05
CA SER A 48 12.52 -14.31 -11.21
C SER A 48 11.26 -13.55 -11.62
N MET A 49 10.42 -13.13 -10.65
CA MET A 49 9.22 -12.35 -10.94
C MET A 49 9.56 -10.99 -11.54
N LEU A 50 10.55 -10.29 -11.00
CA LEU A 50 11.01 -8.99 -11.51
C LEU A 50 11.68 -9.11 -12.88
N GLY A 51 12.38 -10.20 -13.16
CA GLY A 51 12.91 -10.47 -14.50
C GLY A 51 11.83 -10.52 -15.57
N ARG A 52 10.64 -11.04 -15.26
CA ARG A 52 9.50 -11.00 -16.18
C ARG A 52 8.89 -9.61 -16.33
N VAL A 53 8.99 -8.77 -15.29
CA VAL A 53 8.49 -7.38 -15.34
C VAL A 53 9.31 -6.53 -16.29
N VAL A 54 10.64 -6.72 -16.36
CA VAL A 54 11.55 -5.93 -17.22
C VAL A 54 11.05 -5.85 -18.66
N ALA A 55 10.57 -6.97 -19.21
CA ALA A 55 10.14 -7.05 -20.60
C ALA A 55 8.84 -6.30 -20.90
N VAL A 56 7.94 -6.17 -19.92
CA VAL A 56 6.59 -5.64 -20.13
C VAL A 56 6.39 -4.25 -19.52
N GLU A 57 7.20 -3.87 -18.56
CA GLU A 57 7.06 -2.63 -17.80
C GLU A 57 7.01 -1.37 -18.68
N PRO A 58 7.86 -1.20 -19.72
CA PRO A 58 7.84 0.01 -20.55
C PRO A 58 6.47 0.24 -21.20
N ALA A 59 5.93 -0.80 -21.84
CA ALA A 59 4.65 -0.72 -22.53
C ALA A 59 3.47 -0.54 -21.57
N VAL A 60 3.53 -1.17 -20.39
CA VAL A 60 2.52 -1.03 -19.34
C VAL A 60 2.54 0.40 -18.78
N THR A 61 3.72 0.96 -18.55
CA THR A 61 3.87 2.34 -18.08
C THR A 61 3.36 3.35 -19.12
N ASP A 62 3.67 3.15 -20.40
CA ASP A 62 3.16 4.02 -21.47
C ASP A 62 1.64 4.01 -21.50
N GLN A 63 1.02 2.84 -21.50
CA GLN A 63 -0.44 2.71 -21.49
C GLN A 63 -1.07 3.40 -20.26
N PHE A 64 -0.44 3.27 -19.08
CA PHE A 64 -0.89 3.97 -17.88
C PHE A 64 -0.82 5.50 -18.07
N LEU A 65 0.31 6.02 -18.53
CA LEU A 65 0.51 7.46 -18.73
C LEU A 65 -0.49 8.05 -19.74
N ASP A 66 -0.71 7.35 -20.85
CA ASP A 66 -1.68 7.74 -21.88
C ASP A 66 -3.14 7.68 -21.41
N SER A 67 -3.40 7.00 -20.30
CA SER A 67 -4.75 6.85 -19.74
C SER A 67 -5.09 7.91 -18.69
N LEU A 68 -4.15 8.80 -18.37
CA LEU A 68 -4.38 9.86 -17.40
C LEU A 68 -5.25 10.98 -17.99
N PRO A 69 -6.29 11.44 -17.27
CA PRO A 69 -7.03 12.61 -17.70
C PRO A 69 -6.17 13.87 -17.53
N PRO A 70 -6.46 14.96 -18.28
CA PRO A 70 -5.68 16.21 -18.23
C PRO A 70 -5.62 16.85 -16.84
N SER A 71 -6.58 16.57 -15.96
CA SER A 71 -6.64 17.06 -14.58
C SER A 71 -5.79 16.25 -13.60
N ALA A 72 -5.09 15.22 -14.05
CA ALA A 72 -4.30 14.34 -13.19
C ALA A 72 -2.88 14.15 -13.74
N SER A 73 -1.97 13.81 -12.86
CA SER A 73 -0.57 13.53 -13.21
C SER A 73 -0.09 12.22 -12.56
N PRO A 74 0.94 11.58 -13.12
CA PRO A 74 1.58 10.47 -12.45
C PRO A 74 2.35 10.98 -11.22
N TYR A 75 2.31 10.19 -10.13
CA TYR A 75 3.01 10.53 -8.91
C TYR A 75 3.99 9.45 -8.50
N GLN A 76 5.22 9.85 -8.14
CA GLN A 76 6.30 8.94 -7.76
C GLN A 76 6.53 7.80 -8.77
N LEU A 77 6.49 8.11 -10.07
CA LEU A 77 6.65 7.14 -11.16
C LEU A 77 7.99 6.38 -11.05
N SER A 78 9.01 6.97 -10.45
CA SER A 78 10.26 6.29 -10.14
C SER A 78 10.13 5.14 -9.14
N ARG A 79 9.02 5.03 -8.43
CA ARG A 79 8.71 3.92 -7.50
C ARG A 79 7.70 2.93 -8.06
N ARG A 80 7.48 2.93 -9.39
CA ARG A 80 6.47 2.10 -10.07
C ARG A 80 6.70 0.60 -9.99
N VAL A 81 7.95 0.17 -9.80
CA VAL A 81 8.33 -1.24 -9.68
C VAL A 81 8.76 -1.52 -8.25
N LYS A 82 8.19 -2.57 -7.65
CA LYS A 82 8.55 -3.01 -6.30
C LYS A 82 10.02 -3.46 -6.25
N SER A 83 10.75 -3.08 -5.20
CA SER A 83 12.15 -3.51 -5.05
C SER A 83 12.25 -5.01 -4.77
N PRO A 84 13.37 -5.66 -5.17
CA PRO A 84 13.61 -7.07 -4.89
C PRO A 84 13.50 -7.42 -3.41
N GLU A 85 14.05 -6.57 -2.54
CA GLU A 85 14.00 -6.74 -1.09
C GLU A 85 12.57 -6.69 -0.54
N SER A 86 11.78 -5.67 -0.95
CA SER A 86 10.39 -5.54 -0.53
C SER A 86 9.52 -6.69 -1.03
N LEU A 87 9.85 -7.24 -2.21
CA LEU A 87 9.14 -8.37 -2.76
C LEU A 87 9.51 -9.67 -2.05
N ALA A 88 10.81 -9.93 -1.81
CA ALA A 88 11.26 -11.10 -1.07
C ALA A 88 10.68 -11.13 0.35
N ARG A 89 10.65 -10.00 1.05
CA ARG A 89 9.98 -9.89 2.35
C ARG A 89 8.52 -10.30 2.26
N LYS A 90 7.77 -9.78 1.28
CA LYS A 90 6.34 -10.10 1.12
C LYS A 90 6.11 -11.58 0.82
N ILE A 91 6.98 -12.21 0.04
CA ILE A 91 6.93 -13.64 -0.26
C ILE A 91 7.20 -14.44 1.02
N ALA A 92 8.26 -14.12 1.77
CA ALA A 92 8.59 -14.79 3.02
C ALA A 92 7.47 -14.66 4.07
N ASP A 93 6.86 -13.48 4.21
CA ASP A 93 5.73 -13.25 5.11
C ASP A 93 4.53 -14.17 4.74
N TRP A 94 4.27 -14.39 3.45
CA TRP A 94 3.17 -15.24 3.00
C TRP A 94 3.43 -16.73 3.17
N GLU A 95 4.67 -17.16 2.96
CA GLU A 95 5.07 -18.55 3.20
C GLU A 95 4.86 -18.95 4.67
N GLN A 96 5.13 -18.00 5.60
CA GLN A 96 4.91 -18.24 7.03
C GLN A 96 3.43 -18.42 7.40
N VAL A 97 2.52 -17.77 6.70
CA VAL A 97 1.07 -17.84 6.97
C VAL A 97 0.35 -18.84 6.05
N ASN A 98 1.09 -19.56 5.22
CA ASN A 98 0.54 -20.50 4.22
C ASN A 98 -0.54 -19.86 3.31
N ASP A 99 -0.42 -18.56 3.07
CA ASP A 99 -1.36 -17.76 2.27
C ASP A 99 -0.75 -17.41 0.92
N ARG A 100 -1.09 -18.19 -0.11
CA ARG A 100 -0.64 -17.95 -1.49
C ARG A 100 -1.51 -16.92 -2.21
N GLN A 101 -1.63 -15.74 -1.64
CA GLN A 101 -2.29 -14.65 -2.36
C GLN A 101 -1.45 -14.20 -3.58
N ALA A 102 -2.12 -13.80 -4.65
CA ALA A 102 -1.43 -13.24 -5.80
C ALA A 102 -0.72 -11.93 -5.42
N ILE A 103 0.53 -11.78 -5.86
CA ILE A 103 1.26 -10.50 -5.72
C ILE A 103 0.65 -9.50 -6.70
N ASP A 104 -0.08 -8.54 -6.17
CA ASP A 104 -0.90 -7.60 -6.94
C ASP A 104 -0.24 -6.24 -7.13
N ASP A 105 0.95 -6.02 -6.53
CA ASP A 105 1.65 -4.73 -6.46
C ASP A 105 3.11 -4.80 -6.93
N LEU A 106 3.41 -5.71 -7.88
CA LEU A 106 4.70 -5.73 -8.58
C LEU A 106 4.93 -4.44 -9.35
N LEU A 107 3.90 -4.02 -10.09
CA LEU A 107 3.78 -2.73 -10.72
C LEU A 107 2.71 -1.93 -9.98
N ARG A 108 3.06 -0.72 -9.57
CA ARG A 108 2.17 0.17 -8.84
C ARG A 108 2.30 1.59 -9.37
N TYR A 109 1.19 2.15 -9.79
CA TYR A 109 1.11 3.52 -10.26
C TYR A 109 0.23 4.35 -9.34
N THR A 110 0.50 5.63 -9.27
CA THR A 110 -0.33 6.58 -8.52
C THR A 110 -0.78 7.71 -9.45
N VAL A 111 -2.07 7.90 -9.50
CA VAL A 111 -2.74 9.05 -10.14
C VAL A 111 -2.91 10.13 -9.10
N LEU A 112 -2.37 11.31 -9.37
CA LEU A 112 -2.44 12.46 -8.48
C LEU A 112 -3.35 13.54 -9.06
N THR A 113 -4.31 14.00 -8.27
CA THR A 113 -5.15 15.16 -8.58
C THR A 113 -4.77 16.36 -7.70
N GLY A 114 -5.06 17.56 -8.16
CA GLY A 114 -4.84 18.79 -7.38
C GLY A 114 -5.71 18.81 -6.14
N GLN A 115 -6.99 18.53 -6.30
CA GLN A 115 -8.01 18.61 -5.25
C GLN A 115 -8.58 17.23 -4.89
N SER A 116 -9.07 17.10 -3.66
CA SER A 116 -9.70 15.85 -3.19
C SER A 116 -10.95 15.50 -4.01
N ASP A 117 -11.76 16.49 -4.33
CA ASP A 117 -13.01 16.32 -5.10
C ASP A 117 -12.84 15.79 -6.52
N GLU A 118 -11.63 15.84 -7.06
CA GLU A 118 -11.31 15.35 -8.40
C GLU A 118 -10.97 13.85 -8.43
N VAL A 119 -10.64 13.26 -7.27
CA VAL A 119 -10.12 11.88 -7.16
C VAL A 119 -11.05 10.85 -7.79
N VAL A 120 -12.34 10.91 -7.47
CA VAL A 120 -13.34 9.93 -7.99
C VAL A 120 -13.52 10.08 -9.50
N ALA A 121 -13.59 11.30 -10.01
CA ALA A 121 -13.73 11.56 -11.44
C ALA A 121 -12.45 11.12 -12.20
N ALA A 122 -11.28 11.40 -11.67
CA ALA A 122 -10.01 10.95 -12.24
C ALA A 122 -9.90 9.42 -12.24
N ALA A 123 -10.31 8.75 -11.16
CA ALA A 123 -10.31 7.30 -11.07
C ALA A 123 -11.22 6.66 -12.14
N ARG A 124 -12.44 7.15 -12.31
CA ARG A 124 -13.36 6.67 -13.35
C ARG A 124 -12.75 6.82 -14.74
N ARG A 125 -12.30 8.03 -15.12
CA ARG A 125 -11.73 8.31 -16.44
C ARG A 125 -10.49 7.48 -16.72
N THR A 126 -9.56 7.38 -15.75
CA THR A 126 -8.34 6.55 -15.90
C THR A 126 -8.70 5.08 -16.10
N VAL A 127 -9.60 4.54 -15.27
CA VAL A 127 -9.98 3.13 -15.37
C VAL A 127 -10.75 2.84 -16.66
N ASP A 128 -11.63 3.73 -17.11
CA ASP A 128 -12.35 3.58 -18.39
C ASP A 128 -11.36 3.55 -19.56
N SER A 129 -10.41 4.51 -19.63
CA SER A 129 -9.35 4.54 -20.63
C SER A 129 -8.45 3.29 -20.61
N LEU A 130 -8.10 2.77 -19.41
CA LEU A 130 -7.36 1.51 -19.26
C LEU A 130 -8.20 0.30 -19.72
N ASN A 131 -9.50 0.29 -19.45
CA ASN A 131 -10.41 -0.77 -19.92
C ASN A 131 -10.49 -0.79 -21.46
N ASP A 132 -10.50 0.37 -22.12
CA ASP A 132 -10.49 0.48 -23.58
C ASP A 132 -9.20 -0.10 -24.19
N ARG A 133 -8.09 -0.07 -23.42
CA ARG A 133 -6.80 -0.70 -23.79
C ARG A 133 -6.71 -2.18 -23.41
N GLY A 134 -7.79 -2.80 -22.94
CA GLY A 134 -7.85 -4.23 -22.62
C GLY A 134 -7.52 -4.57 -21.16
N TRP A 135 -7.18 -3.57 -20.32
CA TRP A 135 -7.03 -3.82 -18.89
C TRP A 135 -8.39 -4.15 -18.27
N ARG A 136 -8.41 -4.91 -17.17
CA ARG A 136 -9.67 -5.25 -16.50
C ARG A 136 -9.51 -5.17 -14.99
N VAL A 137 -10.36 -4.38 -14.34
CA VAL A 137 -10.40 -4.30 -12.87
C VAL A 137 -10.73 -5.67 -12.28
N ARG A 138 -9.92 -6.13 -11.38
CA ARG A 138 -10.10 -7.39 -10.61
C ARG A 138 -10.84 -7.11 -9.30
N TYR A 139 -10.36 -6.11 -8.59
CA TYR A 139 -11.05 -5.53 -7.43
C TYR A 139 -10.74 -4.05 -7.33
N ALA A 140 -11.61 -3.33 -6.63
CA ALA A 140 -11.41 -1.94 -6.25
C ALA A 140 -11.85 -1.74 -4.80
N MET A 141 -11.20 -0.84 -4.11
CA MET A 141 -11.53 -0.51 -2.73
C MET A 141 -11.15 0.93 -2.39
N HIS A 142 -11.85 1.50 -1.41
CA HIS A 142 -11.41 2.71 -0.76
C HIS A 142 -11.37 2.54 0.76
N SER A 143 -10.65 3.42 1.43
CA SER A 143 -10.48 3.43 2.88
C SER A 143 -10.75 4.80 3.51
N TYR A 144 -11.57 5.61 2.85
CA TYR A 144 -12.07 6.88 3.40
C TYR A 144 -13.17 6.60 4.42
N THR A 145 -12.76 6.05 5.56
CA THR A 145 -13.64 5.74 6.70
C THR A 145 -13.10 6.41 7.95
N GLU A 146 -13.97 6.67 8.91
CA GLU A 146 -13.58 7.22 10.21
C GLU A 146 -12.63 6.25 10.93
N GLY A 147 -11.61 6.80 11.60
CA GLY A 147 -10.60 6.04 12.34
C GLY A 147 -9.63 5.22 11.48
N SER A 148 -9.77 5.23 10.16
CA SER A 148 -8.82 4.53 9.29
C SER A 148 -7.44 5.18 9.33
N ARG A 149 -6.40 4.39 9.58
CA ARG A 149 -5.00 4.85 9.59
C ARG A 149 -4.44 5.22 8.21
N TYR A 150 -5.16 4.87 7.15
CA TYR A 150 -4.81 5.17 5.77
C TYR A 150 -6.08 5.46 4.98
N LYS A 151 -6.09 6.52 4.20
CA LYS A 151 -7.18 6.90 3.30
C LYS A 151 -6.69 6.94 1.86
N GLY A 152 -7.31 6.15 0.98
CA GLY A 152 -6.99 6.07 -0.44
C GLY A 152 -8.04 5.30 -1.22
N LEU A 153 -8.06 5.49 -2.53
CA LEU A 153 -8.85 4.71 -3.48
C LEU A 153 -7.87 3.90 -4.34
N HIS A 154 -8.10 2.60 -4.44
CA HIS A 154 -7.23 1.66 -5.14
C HIS A 154 -8.02 0.81 -6.13
N ALA A 155 -7.42 0.52 -7.26
CA ALA A 155 -7.87 -0.51 -8.18
C ALA A 155 -6.71 -1.46 -8.49
N ASN A 156 -7.00 -2.75 -8.52
CA ASN A 156 -6.08 -3.77 -8.97
C ASN A 156 -6.59 -4.31 -10.31
N LEU A 157 -5.71 -4.29 -11.32
CA LEU A 157 -6.07 -4.60 -12.69
C LEU A 157 -5.25 -5.78 -13.23
N SER A 158 -5.91 -6.65 -13.99
CA SER A 158 -5.22 -7.57 -14.91
C SER A 158 -4.90 -6.84 -16.21
N VAL A 159 -3.69 -7.06 -16.70
CA VAL A 159 -3.16 -6.46 -17.91
C VAL A 159 -2.76 -7.59 -18.85
N PRO A 160 -3.14 -7.56 -20.15
CA PRO A 160 -2.73 -8.61 -21.08
C PRO A 160 -1.21 -8.77 -21.15
N GLY A 161 -0.72 -10.00 -20.98
CA GLY A 161 0.72 -10.32 -21.07
C GLY A 161 1.57 -9.78 -19.93
N SER A 162 0.98 -9.22 -18.87
CA SER A 162 1.70 -8.61 -17.74
C SER A 162 1.24 -9.21 -16.40
N PRO A 163 2.06 -9.11 -15.34
CA PRO A 163 1.58 -9.24 -13.98
C PRO A 163 0.46 -8.26 -13.67
N ARG A 164 -0.27 -8.51 -12.57
CA ARG A 164 -1.27 -7.56 -12.07
C ARG A 164 -0.63 -6.22 -11.69
N VAL A 165 -1.41 -5.17 -11.85
CA VAL A 165 -1.01 -3.79 -11.61
C VAL A 165 -1.93 -3.18 -10.56
N GLU A 166 -1.35 -2.53 -9.56
CA GLU A 166 -2.09 -1.68 -8.62
C GLU A 166 -2.08 -0.23 -9.12
N VAL A 167 -3.25 0.39 -9.20
CA VAL A 167 -3.39 1.83 -9.45
C VAL A 167 -4.01 2.48 -8.22
N GLN A 168 -3.31 3.44 -7.65
CA GLN A 168 -3.74 4.23 -6.49
C GLN A 168 -4.18 5.62 -6.97
N PHE A 169 -5.21 6.16 -6.35
CA PHE A 169 -5.73 7.48 -6.65
C PHE A 169 -5.66 8.35 -5.40
N HIS A 170 -4.92 9.45 -5.51
CA HIS A 170 -4.66 10.38 -4.42
C HIS A 170 -4.84 11.82 -4.87
N SER A 171 -5.28 12.69 -3.96
CA SER A 171 -5.07 14.12 -4.07
C SER A 171 -3.69 14.51 -3.55
N VAL A 172 -3.24 15.73 -3.83
CA VAL A 172 -2.00 16.28 -3.24
C VAL A 172 -2.05 16.17 -1.71
N ALA A 173 -3.19 16.46 -1.08
CA ALA A 173 -3.34 16.37 0.37
C ALA A 173 -3.17 14.92 0.87
N SER A 174 -3.88 13.96 0.27
CA SER A 174 -3.79 12.56 0.71
C SER A 174 -2.42 11.93 0.40
N ALA A 175 -1.75 12.34 -0.68
CA ALA A 175 -0.38 11.92 -0.98
C ALA A 175 0.61 12.41 0.08
N LYS A 176 0.51 13.68 0.51
CA LYS A 176 1.34 14.23 1.59
C LYS A 176 1.13 13.49 2.92
N VAL A 177 -0.12 13.21 3.29
CA VAL A 177 -0.41 12.44 4.50
C VAL A 177 0.16 11.03 4.40
N LYS A 178 0.04 10.37 3.26
CA LYS A 178 0.65 9.05 3.01
C LYS A 178 2.17 9.08 3.17
N GLU A 179 2.85 10.11 2.65
CA GLU A 179 4.30 10.27 2.85
C GLU A 179 4.67 10.49 4.31
N LEU A 180 3.96 11.38 5.00
CA LEU A 180 4.13 11.65 6.42
C LEU A 180 3.97 10.39 7.28
N THR A 181 2.99 9.56 6.96
CA THR A 181 2.66 8.35 7.74
C THR A 181 3.51 7.13 7.39
N THR A 182 4.23 7.13 6.26
CA THR A 182 5.04 5.99 5.81
C THR A 182 6.06 5.52 6.86
N PRO A 183 6.84 6.37 7.56
CA PRO A 183 7.76 5.92 8.60
C PRO A 183 7.04 5.23 9.78
N TRP A 184 5.90 5.75 10.20
CA TRP A 184 5.11 5.16 11.28
C TRP A 184 4.50 3.83 10.87
N TYR A 185 4.03 3.73 9.64
CA TYR A 185 3.54 2.48 9.07
C TYR A 185 4.63 1.39 9.01
N GLU A 186 5.88 1.75 8.72
CA GLU A 186 7.01 0.80 8.75
C GLU A 186 7.31 0.35 10.20
N ILE A 187 7.22 1.22 11.19
CA ILE A 187 7.33 0.86 12.62
C ILE A 187 6.21 -0.10 13.02
N GLU A 188 4.96 0.20 12.67
CA GLU A 188 3.80 -0.64 12.96
C GLU A 188 3.97 -2.08 12.42
N ARG A 189 4.62 -2.23 11.27
CA ARG A 189 4.86 -3.52 10.62
C ARG A 189 6.16 -4.21 11.02
N SER A 190 7.02 -3.52 11.74
CA SER A 190 8.33 -4.05 12.13
C SER A 190 8.16 -5.23 13.09
N ALA A 191 8.83 -6.35 12.80
CA ALA A 191 8.89 -7.50 13.70
C ALA A 191 9.67 -7.19 14.99
N THR A 192 10.56 -6.19 14.95
CA THR A 192 11.42 -5.79 16.09
C THR A 192 10.82 -4.69 16.94
N ALA A 193 9.78 -3.99 16.47
CA ALA A 193 9.11 -2.97 17.26
C ALA A 193 8.29 -3.59 18.40
N THR A 194 8.31 -2.95 19.57
CA THR A 194 7.49 -3.32 20.72
C THR A 194 6.00 -3.09 20.45
N ALA A 195 5.14 -3.69 21.28
CA ALA A 195 3.70 -3.46 21.19
C ALA A 195 3.32 -1.98 21.40
N VAL A 196 4.04 -1.29 22.28
CA VAL A 196 3.83 0.14 22.56
C VAL A 196 4.20 0.97 21.33
N GLU A 197 5.40 0.79 20.75
CA GLU A 197 5.84 1.52 19.56
C GLU A 197 4.89 1.30 18.37
N ARG A 198 4.41 0.08 18.17
CA ARG A 198 3.41 -0.21 17.12
C ARG A 198 2.09 0.51 17.35
N SER A 199 1.61 0.52 18.60
CA SER A 199 0.36 1.21 18.97
C SER A 199 0.47 2.73 18.77
N GLU A 200 1.56 3.34 19.22
CA GLU A 200 1.82 4.77 19.03
C GLU A 200 1.96 5.15 17.56
N ALA A 201 2.71 4.35 16.78
CA ALA A 201 2.88 4.55 15.35
C ALA A 201 1.53 4.50 14.63
N ARG A 202 0.69 3.52 14.98
CA ARG A 202 -0.66 3.41 14.45
C ARG A 202 -1.54 4.61 14.80
N GLN A 203 -1.52 5.05 16.06
CA GLN A 203 -2.28 6.22 16.51
C GLN A 203 -1.90 7.45 15.69
N ARG A 204 -0.61 7.71 15.50
CA ARG A 204 -0.11 8.82 14.66
C ARG A 204 -0.61 8.71 13.20
N CYS A 205 -0.65 7.51 12.64
CA CYS A 205 -1.22 7.28 11.31
C CYS A 205 -2.71 7.64 11.28
N CYS A 206 -3.50 7.23 12.28
CA CYS A 206 -4.92 7.54 12.38
C CYS A 206 -5.16 9.06 12.52
N GLU A 207 -4.42 9.72 13.41
CA GLU A 207 -4.52 11.17 13.63
C GLU A 207 -4.20 11.97 12.36
N ALA A 208 -3.11 11.62 11.67
CA ALA A 208 -2.76 12.26 10.41
C ALA A 208 -3.81 12.00 9.32
N SER A 209 -4.32 10.76 9.21
CA SER A 209 -5.35 10.42 8.24
C SER A 209 -6.71 11.05 8.54
N ALA A 210 -7.01 11.34 9.82
CA ALA A 210 -8.25 12.01 10.23
C ALA A 210 -8.36 13.43 9.67
N THR A 211 -7.24 14.09 9.33
CA THR A 211 -7.23 15.42 8.73
C THR A 211 -7.73 15.45 7.27
N LEU A 212 -7.90 14.29 6.64
CA LEU A 212 -8.30 14.19 5.25
C LEU A 212 -9.82 14.14 5.12
N GLU A 213 -10.38 15.11 4.38
CA GLU A 213 -11.78 15.07 3.95
C GLU A 213 -11.99 13.98 2.90
N PRO A 214 -13.10 13.22 2.97
CA PRO A 214 -13.46 12.28 1.93
C PRO A 214 -13.64 12.97 0.58
N PRO A 215 -13.15 12.39 -0.54
CA PRO A 215 -13.42 12.93 -1.87
C PRO A 215 -14.92 12.95 -2.16
N ARG A 216 -15.39 14.00 -2.86
CA ARG A 216 -16.79 14.08 -3.28
C ARG A 216 -17.17 12.84 -4.10
N GLY A 217 -18.28 12.20 -3.75
CA GLY A 217 -18.80 11.03 -4.44
C GLY A 217 -18.07 9.73 -4.14
N ILE A 218 -17.24 9.67 -3.09
CA ILE A 218 -16.55 8.43 -2.70
C ILE A 218 -17.51 7.40 -2.14
N ASP A 219 -18.51 7.83 -1.38
CA ASP A 219 -19.52 6.95 -0.76
C ASP A 219 -20.50 6.42 -1.83
N GLU A 220 -20.75 7.19 -2.88
CA GLU A 220 -21.56 6.81 -4.04
C GLU A 220 -20.79 5.99 -5.07
N LEU A 221 -19.47 5.84 -4.90
CA LEU A 221 -18.63 5.05 -5.81
C LEU A 221 -18.82 3.54 -5.54
N THR A 222 -19.98 3.01 -5.92
CA THR A 222 -20.30 1.60 -5.73
C THR A 222 -19.61 0.67 -6.72
N ARG A 223 -19.21 1.19 -7.92
CA ARG A 223 -18.52 0.43 -8.98
C ARG A 223 -17.41 1.23 -9.63
N LEU A 224 -16.31 0.54 -9.98
CA LEU A 224 -15.20 1.07 -10.75
C LEU A 224 -14.75 0.01 -11.76
N GLY A 225 -14.71 0.35 -13.05
CA GLY A 225 -14.38 -0.60 -14.11
C GLY A 225 -15.26 -1.86 -14.10
N GLY A 226 -16.54 -1.73 -13.80
CA GLY A 226 -17.51 -2.84 -13.73
C GLY A 226 -17.45 -3.66 -12.42
N LYS A 227 -16.46 -3.47 -11.55
CA LYS A 227 -16.34 -4.19 -10.26
C LYS A 227 -16.90 -3.37 -9.10
N ARG A 228 -17.50 -4.08 -8.14
CA ARG A 228 -17.94 -3.45 -6.89
C ARG A 228 -16.73 -2.88 -6.15
N VAL A 229 -16.86 -1.64 -5.68
CA VAL A 229 -15.87 -1.01 -4.79
C VAL A 229 -16.14 -1.48 -3.36
N LYS A 230 -15.10 -2.01 -2.71
CA LYS A 230 -15.18 -2.42 -1.31
C LYS A 230 -14.78 -1.25 -0.41
N VAL A 231 -15.51 -1.06 0.66
CA VAL A 231 -15.08 -0.18 1.75
C VAL A 231 -14.18 -0.98 2.67
N ASN A 232 -12.96 -0.51 2.89
CA ASN A 232 -12.00 -1.15 3.77
C ASN A 232 -11.68 -0.21 4.93
N ASN A 233 -11.86 -0.70 6.13
CA ASN A 233 -11.51 0.04 7.33
C ASN A 233 -10.23 -0.54 7.93
N TYR A 234 -9.20 0.28 8.05
CA TYR A 234 -7.92 -0.10 8.65
C TYR A 234 -7.85 0.23 10.17
N ILE A 235 -9.00 0.26 10.87
CA ILE A 235 -9.05 0.43 12.33
C ILE A 235 -8.43 -0.78 13.04
N GLU A 236 -8.73 -1.99 12.56
CA GLU A 236 -8.23 -3.21 13.19
C GLU A 236 -6.83 -3.57 12.70
N TYR A 237 -5.95 -3.83 13.67
CA TYR A 237 -4.65 -4.42 13.40
C TYR A 237 -4.86 -5.89 12.99
N ARG A 238 -4.61 -6.24 11.72
CA ARG A 238 -4.43 -7.63 11.35
C ARG A 238 -3.09 -8.09 11.91
N MET A 239 -3.15 -8.82 13.01
CA MET A 239 -1.99 -9.53 13.55
C MET A 239 -1.40 -10.42 12.46
N PRO A 240 -0.07 -10.47 12.28
CA PRO A 240 0.56 -11.55 11.54
C PRO A 240 0.12 -12.87 12.16
N ALA A 241 -0.24 -13.86 11.35
CA ALA A 241 -0.63 -15.16 11.86
C ALA A 241 0.53 -15.74 12.70
N GLY A 242 0.21 -16.19 13.93
CA GLY A 242 1.20 -16.75 14.86
C GLY A 242 1.63 -15.86 16.02
N GLN A 243 1.22 -14.59 16.08
CA GLN A 243 1.43 -13.80 17.29
C GLN A 243 0.20 -13.85 18.21
N PRO A 244 0.39 -14.02 19.53
CA PRO A 244 -0.73 -13.98 20.48
C PRO A 244 -1.41 -12.60 20.45
N PRO A 245 -2.73 -12.51 20.70
CA PRO A 245 -3.44 -11.24 20.75
C PRO A 245 -2.79 -10.34 21.79
N LEU A 246 -2.60 -9.06 21.44
CA LEU A 246 -2.16 -8.05 22.41
C LEU A 246 -3.19 -8.04 23.54
N SER A 247 -2.73 -8.34 24.75
CA SER A 247 -3.54 -8.21 25.97
C SER A 247 -4.23 -6.85 25.95
N SER A 248 -5.54 -6.84 26.12
CA SER A 248 -6.34 -5.61 26.27
C SER A 248 -5.63 -4.67 27.24
N ALA A 249 -5.58 -3.39 26.86
CA ALA A 249 -4.98 -2.32 27.69
C ALA A 249 -5.42 -2.46 29.16
N PRO A 250 -4.53 -2.15 30.12
CA PRO A 250 -4.90 -2.17 31.53
C PRO A 250 -6.10 -1.24 31.72
N GLN A 251 -7.18 -1.79 32.29
CA GLN A 251 -8.35 -1.00 32.67
C GLN A 251 -7.87 0.15 33.57
N ALA A 252 -8.27 1.36 33.23
CA ALA A 252 -8.04 2.53 34.04
C ALA A 252 -8.52 2.24 35.47
N PRO A 253 -7.79 2.65 36.49
CA PRO A 253 -8.21 2.44 37.88
C PRO A 253 -9.56 3.12 38.10
N PRO A 254 -10.48 2.50 38.90
CA PRO A 254 -11.79 3.07 39.14
C PRO A 254 -11.62 4.44 39.82
N HIS A 255 -12.37 5.42 39.30
CA HIS A 255 -12.44 6.76 39.89
C HIS A 255 -12.83 6.66 41.37
N PRO A 256 -12.19 7.41 42.26
CA PRO A 256 -12.55 7.42 43.65
C PRO A 256 -13.98 7.96 43.80
N THR A 257 -14.81 7.16 44.43
CA THR A 257 -16.19 7.51 44.80
C THR A 257 -16.18 8.77 45.66
N ARG A 258 -16.85 9.82 45.22
CA ARG A 258 -17.06 11.07 45.96
C ARG A 258 -17.79 10.77 47.24
N ILE A 259 -17.10 10.88 48.40
CA ILE A 259 -17.72 10.81 49.72
C ILE A 259 -18.54 12.09 49.90
N GLU A 260 -19.84 11.96 49.90
CA GLU A 260 -20.75 13.04 50.35
C GLU A 260 -20.59 13.21 51.86
N ARG A 261 -20.03 14.36 52.27
CA ARG A 261 -20.06 14.82 53.62
C ARG A 261 -21.45 15.38 53.88
N ASN A 262 -22.30 14.60 54.59
CA ASN A 262 -23.45 15.12 55.26
C ASN A 262 -23.02 16.05 56.40
N GLY A 263 -23.15 17.36 56.17
CA GLY A 263 -23.04 18.37 57.22
C GLY A 263 -24.36 18.50 58.00
N GLY A 264 -24.44 17.83 59.11
CA GLY A 264 -25.48 18.08 60.09
C GLY A 264 -25.18 19.39 60.82
N ILE A 265 -26.05 20.37 60.75
CA ILE A 265 -26.13 21.55 61.59
C ILE A 265 -27.00 21.17 62.82
N ALA A 266 -26.47 21.28 64.00
CA ALA A 266 -27.27 21.37 65.23
C ALA A 266 -26.67 22.44 66.15
N ARG A 267 -27.50 23.49 66.34
CA ARG A 267 -27.50 24.56 67.36
C ARG A 267 -26.36 25.57 67.34
#